data_349c5491e62c4e4065c9ea286f8c51b6
#
_entry.id   349c5491e62c4e4065c9ea286f8c51b6
#
_cell.length_a   1.000
_cell.length_b   1.000
_cell.length_c   1.000
_cell.angle_alpha   90.00
_cell.angle_beta   90.00
_cell.angle_gamma   90.00
#
_symmetry.space_group_name_H-M   'P 1'
#
loop_
_entity.id
_entity.type
_entity.pdbx_description
1 polymer ?
#
loop_
_entity_poly.entity_id
_entity_poly.type
_entity_poly.pdbx_seq_one_letter_code
_entity_poly.pdbx_strand_id
1 'polypeptide(L)'
;MKKVFVFCIGGTGIRVMKSVTMLMASGMSTNGYTVVPVILDPHLDLEEKKNLHSLIESYEEIYRHSVNNGTSTLNALDGFFNSQMLTIGELNEQINDTQQAAGNKEKFRSYINVANLGANDINNFFVQSLFSSKNLNNPLSVGFKGNPNVGTVVLGEMIEGADWFKAFKTQCEKDDRVFIISSIFGGTGASGYPLLEKKIRGAADNPTVKNALMGAVTVLPYYGLKDPTTTGSDIDSANFYTKTKAALAYYQNTVQSDYLYYAGEKTLRQVYENDEKKQEDTANFIELVAASALFDFLKRERPDKRQYLTRAIDDDVESLDLVSMGSGYKDIVKCVADYMILRTFIQNLPNENFFPLKKNRGLDGSFYKDAAFQSLVRFTDKYYQWYSELSTNKRAFAPLHYDNIKQMDGWVKSIDLEAKDDSYYLLRMIEASNGYKAKDHSNKFRFFLQFAYDAINNYTKKIMK
;
A
#
# COMPACT_ATOMS: atom_id res chain seq x y z
N MET A 1 1.56 14.93 17.56
CA MET A 1 1.12 13.66 16.93
C MET A 1 2.22 13.26 15.97
N LYS A 2 2.77 12.05 16.08
CA LYS A 2 3.85 11.60 15.19
C LYS A 2 3.26 11.14 13.87
N LYS A 3 3.83 11.57 12.75
CA LYS A 3 3.38 11.22 11.40
C LYS A 3 4.43 10.40 10.66
N VAL A 4 3.97 9.54 9.76
CA VAL A 4 4.80 8.96 8.72
C VAL A 4 4.24 9.39 7.35
N PHE A 5 5.02 10.14 6.61
CA PHE A 5 4.69 10.50 5.23
C PHE A 5 5.08 9.35 4.31
N VAL A 6 4.08 8.74 3.68
CA VAL A 6 4.26 7.57 2.81
C VAL A 6 4.11 7.98 1.35
N PHE A 7 5.23 8.11 0.67
CA PHE A 7 5.23 8.48 -0.75
C PHE A 7 5.09 7.24 -1.63
N CYS A 8 3.95 7.15 -2.30
CA CYS A 8 3.55 6.03 -3.15
C CYS A 8 3.86 6.38 -4.62
N ILE A 9 4.96 5.87 -5.16
CA ILE A 9 5.47 6.28 -6.47
C ILE A 9 5.12 5.25 -7.55
N GLY A 10 4.34 5.68 -8.54
CA GLY A 10 3.91 4.86 -9.66
C GLY A 10 2.84 3.83 -9.30
N GLY A 11 2.34 3.09 -10.26
CA GLY A 11 1.29 2.08 -10.06
C GLY A 11 1.63 1.04 -8.98
N THR A 12 2.88 0.56 -8.91
CA THR A 12 3.31 -0.35 -7.84
C THR A 12 3.22 0.31 -6.47
N GLY A 13 3.60 1.59 -6.34
CA GLY A 13 3.45 2.32 -5.08
C GLY A 13 1.99 2.40 -4.62
N ILE A 14 1.08 2.63 -5.56
CA ILE A 14 -0.37 2.67 -5.34
C ILE A 14 -0.89 1.31 -4.83
N ARG A 15 -0.50 0.20 -5.49
CA ARG A 15 -0.93 -1.16 -5.11
C ARG A 15 -0.39 -1.59 -3.75
N VAL A 16 0.86 -1.27 -3.45
CA VAL A 16 1.43 -1.53 -2.12
C VAL A 16 0.70 -0.72 -1.05
N MET A 17 0.34 0.55 -1.32
CA MET A 17 -0.43 1.36 -0.38
C MET A 17 -1.85 0.81 -0.18
N LYS A 18 -2.49 0.24 -1.22
CA LYS A 18 -3.75 -0.54 -1.05
C LYS A 18 -3.57 -1.63 0.01
N SER A 19 -2.48 -2.41 -0.09
CA SER A 19 -2.18 -3.47 0.89
C SER A 19 -1.86 -2.91 2.28
N VAL A 20 -1.16 -1.77 2.39
CA VAL A 20 -0.96 -1.06 3.68
C VAL A 20 -2.29 -0.69 4.31
N THR A 21 -3.22 -0.09 3.54
CA THR A 21 -4.55 0.30 4.04
C THR A 21 -5.35 -0.90 4.52
N MET A 22 -5.30 -2.02 3.79
CA MET A 22 -5.97 -3.27 4.20
C MET A 22 -5.36 -3.84 5.49
N LEU A 23 -4.05 -3.84 5.63
CA LEU A 23 -3.37 -4.28 6.86
C LEU A 23 -3.69 -3.36 8.06
N MET A 24 -3.77 -2.05 7.86
CA MET A 24 -4.20 -1.12 8.90
C MET A 24 -5.66 -1.38 9.31
N ALA A 25 -6.55 -1.61 8.35
CA ALA A 25 -7.95 -1.95 8.64
C ALA A 25 -8.07 -3.24 9.46
N SER A 26 -7.22 -4.22 9.21
CA SER A 26 -7.17 -5.49 9.94
C SER A 26 -6.46 -5.41 11.30
N GLY A 27 -6.00 -4.22 11.71
CA GLY A 27 -5.44 -3.99 13.04
C GLY A 27 -3.92 -4.05 13.11
N MET A 28 -3.23 -4.05 11.98
CA MET A 28 -1.77 -3.95 11.98
C MET A 28 -1.33 -2.61 12.58
N SER A 29 -0.50 -2.66 13.62
CA SER A 29 -0.11 -1.47 14.37
C SER A 29 0.88 -0.59 13.60
N THR A 30 0.60 0.72 13.54
CA THR A 30 1.53 1.73 13.03
C THR A 30 2.48 2.28 14.11
N ASN A 31 2.57 1.60 15.25
CA ASN A 31 3.42 2.03 16.37
C ASN A 31 3.15 3.48 16.84
N GLY A 32 1.88 3.90 16.79
CA GLY A 32 1.46 5.23 17.20
C GLY A 32 1.70 6.35 16.18
N TYR A 33 2.12 6.01 14.97
CA TYR A 33 2.23 6.97 13.88
C TYR A 33 0.89 7.13 13.13
N THR A 34 0.53 8.36 12.83
CA THR A 34 -0.50 8.67 11.82
C THR A 34 0.13 8.52 10.43
N VAL A 35 -0.52 7.76 9.57
CA VAL A 35 -0.05 7.53 8.21
C VAL A 35 -0.57 8.63 7.29
N VAL A 36 0.33 9.27 6.55
CA VAL A 36 0.01 10.33 5.58
C VAL A 36 0.42 9.86 4.19
N PRO A 37 -0.48 9.23 3.43
CA PRO A 37 -0.18 8.79 2.06
C PRO A 37 -0.07 9.99 1.11
N VAL A 38 0.95 9.97 0.26
CA VAL A 38 1.17 10.93 -0.83
C VAL A 38 1.38 10.16 -2.12
N ILE A 39 0.41 10.23 -3.03
CA ILE A 39 0.45 9.46 -4.28
C ILE A 39 1.17 10.27 -5.36
N LEU A 40 2.21 9.68 -5.94
CA LEU A 40 3.06 10.29 -6.99
C LEU A 40 2.98 9.46 -8.28
N ASP A 41 2.01 9.76 -9.13
CA ASP A 41 1.90 9.15 -10.44
C ASP A 41 1.43 10.18 -11.49
N PRO A 42 2.21 10.37 -12.59
CA PRO A 42 1.87 11.31 -13.66
C PRO A 42 0.71 10.84 -14.55
N HIS A 43 0.27 9.60 -14.43
CA HIS A 43 -0.86 9.10 -15.22
C HIS A 43 -2.16 9.77 -14.75
N LEU A 44 -2.82 10.49 -15.67
CA LEU A 44 -3.99 11.32 -15.35
C LEU A 44 -5.22 10.50 -14.95
N ASP A 45 -5.52 9.45 -15.70
CA ASP A 45 -6.76 8.68 -15.60
C ASP A 45 -6.57 7.26 -15.06
N LEU A 46 -5.58 7.05 -14.19
CA LEU A 46 -5.32 5.75 -13.63
C LEU A 46 -6.45 5.36 -12.66
N GLU A 47 -7.22 4.34 -13.02
CA GLU A 47 -8.35 3.85 -12.22
C GLU A 47 -7.91 3.40 -10.83
N GLU A 48 -6.75 2.75 -10.73
CA GLU A 48 -6.16 2.35 -9.44
C GLU A 48 -5.93 3.50 -8.48
N LYS A 49 -5.54 4.67 -9.00
CA LYS A 49 -5.36 5.87 -8.19
C LYS A 49 -6.70 6.32 -7.59
N LYS A 50 -7.76 6.35 -8.40
CA LYS A 50 -9.12 6.69 -7.95
C LYS A 50 -9.63 5.67 -6.92
N ASN A 51 -9.39 4.39 -7.18
CA ASN A 51 -9.75 3.30 -6.28
C ASN A 51 -9.01 3.38 -4.94
N LEU A 52 -7.73 3.74 -4.94
CA LEU A 52 -6.97 3.93 -3.71
C LEU A 52 -7.48 5.13 -2.92
N HIS A 53 -7.77 6.27 -3.55
CA HIS A 53 -8.39 7.42 -2.87
C HIS A 53 -9.70 7.02 -2.21
N SER A 54 -10.63 6.40 -2.95
CA SER A 54 -11.90 5.92 -2.39
C SER A 54 -11.72 4.89 -1.25
N LEU A 55 -10.66 4.11 -1.28
CA LEU A 55 -10.35 3.18 -0.20
C LEU A 55 -9.86 3.91 1.05
N ILE A 56 -8.97 4.89 0.89
CA ILE A 56 -8.45 5.73 1.97
C ILE A 56 -9.60 6.50 2.63
N GLU A 57 -10.45 7.17 1.85
CA GLU A 57 -11.63 7.88 2.34
C GLU A 57 -12.57 6.96 3.13
N SER A 58 -12.80 5.74 2.62
CA SER A 58 -13.62 4.76 3.32
C SER A 58 -12.98 4.28 4.64
N TYR A 59 -11.66 4.15 4.68
CA TYR A 59 -10.91 3.83 5.89
C TYR A 59 -11.04 4.94 6.94
N GLU A 60 -10.82 6.18 6.53
CA GLU A 60 -10.88 7.35 7.39
C GLU A 60 -12.28 7.60 7.94
N GLU A 61 -13.32 7.39 7.12
CA GLU A 61 -14.71 7.47 7.57
C GLU A 61 -14.97 6.51 8.74
N ILE A 62 -14.54 5.24 8.60
CA ILE A 62 -14.71 4.23 9.64
C ILE A 62 -13.88 4.59 10.88
N TYR A 63 -12.64 5.01 10.70
CA TYR A 63 -11.79 5.45 11.80
C TYR A 63 -12.44 6.61 12.58
N ARG A 64 -12.92 7.65 11.90
CA ARG A 64 -13.60 8.80 12.54
C ARG A 64 -14.83 8.38 13.32
N HIS A 65 -15.63 7.45 12.84
CA HIS A 65 -16.75 6.89 13.58
C HIS A 65 -16.32 6.09 14.82
N SER A 66 -15.15 5.47 14.78
CA SER A 66 -14.61 4.71 15.91
C SER A 66 -14.02 5.57 17.01
N VAL A 67 -13.60 6.82 16.71
CA VAL A 67 -13.05 7.78 17.66
C VAL A 67 -14.13 8.79 18.06
N ASN A 68 -14.37 9.00 19.37
CA ASN A 68 -15.32 10.01 19.82
C ASN A 68 -14.82 11.42 19.48
N ASN A 69 -15.68 12.22 18.85
CA ASN A 69 -15.45 13.64 18.64
C ASN A 69 -15.24 14.34 19.99
N GLY A 70 -14.01 14.73 20.31
CA GLY A 70 -13.74 15.69 21.39
C GLY A 70 -12.88 15.24 22.58
N THR A 71 -12.48 13.99 22.69
CA THR A 71 -11.50 13.58 23.70
C THR A 71 -10.19 13.16 23.06
N SER A 72 -9.20 14.04 23.13
CA SER A 72 -7.84 13.86 22.60
C SER A 72 -6.99 12.81 23.31
N THR A 73 -7.57 11.96 24.12
CA THR A 73 -6.91 10.93 24.93
C THR A 73 -7.45 9.54 24.65
N LEU A 74 -7.77 9.26 23.39
CA LEU A 74 -8.00 7.87 23.01
C LEU A 74 -6.65 7.20 22.86
N ASN A 75 -6.30 6.40 23.86
CA ASN A 75 -5.31 5.33 23.64
C ASN A 75 -5.75 4.60 22.39
N ALA A 76 -4.85 4.51 21.41
CA ALA A 76 -5.09 3.78 20.17
C ALA A 76 -5.78 2.46 20.55
N LEU A 77 -6.95 2.19 19.95
CA LEU A 77 -7.63 0.93 20.16
C LEU A 77 -6.70 -0.15 19.62
N ASP A 78 -6.32 -1.10 20.45
CA ASP A 78 -5.79 -2.34 19.91
C ASP A 78 -6.92 -2.98 19.10
N GLY A 79 -6.75 -3.15 17.81
CA GLY A 79 -7.78 -3.78 17.01
C GLY A 79 -8.00 -3.21 15.61
N PHE A 80 -9.15 -3.55 15.04
CA PHE A 80 -9.54 -3.10 13.71
C PHE A 80 -9.62 -1.57 13.63
N PHE A 81 -9.08 -0.99 12.55
CA PHE A 81 -9.05 0.45 12.32
C PHE A 81 -8.44 1.24 13.51
N ASN A 82 -7.34 0.72 14.08
CA ASN A 82 -6.74 1.28 15.29
C ASN A 82 -5.79 2.46 15.04
N SER A 83 -5.42 2.74 13.81
CA SER A 83 -4.42 3.74 13.45
C SER A 83 -5.03 4.81 12.57
N GLN A 84 -4.67 6.07 12.83
CA GLN A 84 -5.16 7.18 12.02
C GLN A 84 -4.46 7.24 10.67
N MET A 85 -5.23 7.56 9.62
CA MET A 85 -4.75 7.95 8.32
C MET A 85 -5.27 9.35 8.01
N LEU A 86 -4.45 10.21 7.42
CA LEU A 86 -4.82 11.56 7.00
C LEU A 86 -4.24 11.83 5.62
N THR A 87 -5.01 12.42 4.74
CA THR A 87 -4.47 12.91 3.47
C THR A 87 -3.61 14.16 3.67
N ILE A 88 -2.75 14.48 2.71
CA ILE A 88 -1.95 15.70 2.75
C ILE A 88 -2.86 16.95 2.69
N GLY A 89 -4.02 16.87 2.03
CA GLY A 89 -5.03 17.90 1.97
C GLY A 89 -5.69 18.16 3.32
N GLU A 90 -5.93 17.11 4.12
CA GLU A 90 -6.45 17.26 5.50
C GLU A 90 -5.44 17.91 6.45
N LEU A 91 -4.15 17.76 6.19
CA LEU A 91 -3.10 18.46 6.94
C LEU A 91 -2.98 19.93 6.53
N ASN A 92 -3.37 20.27 5.32
CA ASN A 92 -3.35 21.63 4.81
C ASN A 92 -4.51 21.84 3.84
N GLU A 93 -5.60 22.45 4.30
CA GLU A 93 -6.84 22.69 3.56
C GLU A 93 -6.67 23.48 2.24
N GLN A 94 -5.50 24.10 2.01
CA GLN A 94 -5.19 24.81 0.78
C GLN A 94 -4.70 23.88 -0.34
N ILE A 95 -4.54 22.59 -0.07
CA ILE A 95 -3.99 21.63 -1.02
C ILE A 95 -5.09 20.73 -1.54
N ASN A 96 -5.28 20.77 -2.84
CA ASN A 96 -5.99 19.71 -3.53
C ASN A 96 -5.09 18.47 -3.61
N ASP A 97 -5.56 17.34 -3.09
CA ASP A 97 -4.88 16.03 -3.17
C ASP A 97 -4.70 15.53 -4.62
N THR A 98 -5.31 16.20 -5.57
CA THR A 98 -5.12 15.93 -6.99
C THR A 98 -3.75 16.45 -7.42
N GLN A 99 -2.82 15.54 -7.52
CA GLN A 99 -1.54 15.84 -8.15
C GLN A 99 -1.79 16.29 -9.58
N GLN A 100 -1.30 17.49 -9.88
CA GLN A 100 -1.17 17.88 -11.27
C GLN A 100 -0.10 16.95 -11.88
N ALA A 101 -0.57 16.01 -12.68
CA ALA A 101 0.31 15.32 -13.59
C ALA A 101 1.06 16.39 -14.41
N ALA A 102 2.25 16.07 -14.89
CA ALA A 102 2.87 16.88 -15.94
C ALA A 102 1.81 17.05 -17.01
N GLY A 103 1.10 18.14 -16.87
CA GLY A 103 -0.17 18.36 -17.55
C GLY A 103 0.04 18.08 -19.01
N ASN A 104 -0.79 17.37 -19.61
CA ASN A 104 -0.97 17.33 -21.01
C ASN A 104 -0.69 16.01 -21.70
N LYS A 105 -1.47 15.77 -22.63
CA LYS A 105 -1.36 14.83 -23.74
C LYS A 105 -0.12 15.07 -24.63
N GLU A 106 0.84 15.89 -24.15
CA GLU A 106 2.05 16.24 -24.92
C GLU A 106 3.04 15.08 -24.97
N LYS A 107 3.76 15.04 -26.08
CA LYS A 107 4.92 14.17 -26.20
C LYS A 107 6.10 14.75 -25.44
N PHE A 108 6.98 13.91 -24.92
CA PHE A 108 8.17 14.32 -24.17
C PHE A 108 9.02 15.36 -24.94
N ARG A 109 9.17 15.19 -26.28
CA ARG A 109 9.88 16.17 -27.12
C ARG A 109 9.30 17.59 -27.08
N SER A 110 7.97 17.69 -26.98
CA SER A 110 7.29 18.99 -26.88
C SER A 110 7.48 19.59 -25.49
N TYR A 111 7.40 18.74 -24.46
CA TYR A 111 7.62 19.13 -23.07
C TYR A 111 9.00 19.76 -22.84
N ILE A 112 10.07 19.16 -23.40
CA ILE A 112 11.43 19.70 -23.31
C ILE A 112 11.81 20.69 -24.45
N ASN A 113 10.80 21.14 -25.23
CA ASN A 113 10.96 22.14 -26.28
C ASN A 113 12.04 21.84 -27.34
N VAL A 114 12.17 20.58 -27.75
CA VAL A 114 13.19 20.16 -28.76
C VAL A 114 13.09 20.97 -30.07
N ALA A 115 11.87 21.37 -30.45
CA ALA A 115 11.66 22.16 -31.68
C ALA A 115 12.34 23.52 -31.68
N ASN A 116 12.63 24.05 -30.51
CA ASN A 116 13.30 25.35 -30.35
C ASN A 116 14.83 25.23 -30.36
N LEU A 117 15.36 24.01 -30.40
CA LEU A 117 16.82 23.78 -30.49
C LEU A 117 17.27 23.77 -31.96
N GLY A 118 18.23 24.61 -32.31
CA GLY A 118 18.84 24.61 -33.64
C GLY A 118 19.55 23.27 -33.94
N ALA A 119 19.66 22.91 -35.22
CA ALA A 119 20.30 21.68 -35.64
C ALA A 119 21.77 21.53 -35.14
N ASN A 120 22.47 22.65 -35.00
CA ASN A 120 23.86 22.74 -34.53
C ASN A 120 23.98 23.14 -33.05
N ASP A 121 22.85 23.17 -32.31
CA ASP A 121 22.87 23.48 -30.89
C ASP A 121 23.44 22.28 -30.10
N ILE A 122 24.39 22.57 -29.22
CA ILE A 122 24.96 21.54 -28.34
C ILE A 122 23.90 20.85 -27.48
N ASN A 123 22.87 21.57 -27.08
CA ASN A 123 21.75 21.01 -26.33
C ASN A 123 20.95 20.01 -27.17
N ASN A 124 20.79 20.23 -28.48
CA ASN A 124 20.16 19.28 -29.38
C ASN A 124 20.99 18.00 -29.47
N PHE A 125 22.31 18.11 -29.56
CA PHE A 125 23.20 16.97 -29.51
C PHE A 125 23.05 16.16 -28.22
N PHE A 126 23.01 16.83 -27.06
CA PHE A 126 22.78 16.14 -25.77
C PHE A 126 21.42 15.45 -25.71
N VAL A 127 20.36 16.12 -26.13
CA VAL A 127 19.01 15.52 -26.15
C VAL A 127 18.99 14.27 -27.04
N GLN A 128 19.58 14.33 -28.25
CA GLN A 128 19.62 13.17 -29.15
C GLN A 128 20.53 12.03 -28.63
N SER A 129 21.53 12.35 -27.82
CA SER A 129 22.42 11.37 -27.19
C SER A 129 21.78 10.69 -25.98
N LEU A 130 20.96 11.41 -25.21
CA LEU A 130 20.34 10.91 -23.99
C LEU A 130 18.98 10.22 -24.22
N PHE A 131 18.26 10.59 -25.27
CA PHE A 131 16.90 10.13 -25.52
C PHE A 131 16.74 9.58 -26.93
N SER A 132 16.30 8.32 -27.03
CA SER A 132 15.94 7.73 -28.30
C SER A 132 14.74 8.43 -28.94
N SER A 133 14.54 8.25 -30.26
CA SER A 133 13.33 8.73 -30.93
C SER A 133 12.05 8.20 -30.29
N LYS A 134 12.06 6.97 -29.77
CA LYS A 134 10.93 6.39 -29.04
C LYS A 134 10.66 7.17 -27.75
N ASN A 135 11.71 7.50 -26.98
CA ASN A 135 11.56 8.28 -25.74
C ASN A 135 11.03 9.69 -26.02
N LEU A 136 11.57 10.37 -27.05
CA LEU A 136 11.14 11.72 -27.43
C LEU A 136 9.66 11.77 -27.89
N ASN A 137 9.15 10.70 -28.46
CA ASN A 137 7.76 10.61 -28.90
C ASN A 137 6.81 10.01 -27.85
N ASN A 138 7.29 9.68 -26.65
CA ASN A 138 6.47 9.12 -25.58
C ASN A 138 5.42 10.15 -25.11
N PRO A 139 4.11 9.85 -25.12
CA PRO A 139 3.08 10.68 -24.54
C PRO A 139 3.19 10.66 -23.02
N LEU A 140 3.18 11.83 -22.38
CA LEU A 140 3.33 11.96 -20.92
C LEU A 140 2.04 11.67 -20.15
N SER A 141 0.89 11.59 -20.82
CA SER A 141 -0.41 11.34 -20.22
C SER A 141 -0.59 9.92 -19.66
N VAL A 142 0.25 8.96 -20.10
CA VAL A 142 0.19 7.54 -19.70
C VAL A 142 1.44 7.10 -18.91
N GLY A 143 2.08 8.03 -18.24
CA GLY A 143 3.32 7.77 -17.52
C GLY A 143 4.55 7.63 -18.45
N PHE A 144 5.61 6.99 -17.97
CA PHE A 144 6.90 6.99 -18.68
C PHE A 144 7.19 5.69 -19.44
N LYS A 145 6.23 4.78 -19.55
CA LYS A 145 6.34 3.51 -20.31
C LYS A 145 7.67 2.76 -20.06
N GLY A 146 8.08 2.68 -18.80
CA GLY A 146 9.31 2.03 -18.39
C GLY A 146 10.61 2.77 -18.76
N ASN A 147 10.57 4.08 -19.00
CA ASN A 147 11.74 4.91 -19.32
C ASN A 147 12.12 5.85 -18.16
N PRO A 148 12.99 5.45 -17.22
CA PRO A 148 13.34 6.24 -16.05
C PRO A 148 14.03 7.58 -16.39
N ASN A 149 14.78 7.66 -17.49
CA ASN A 149 15.42 8.88 -17.94
C ASN A 149 14.40 9.99 -18.28
N VAL A 150 13.30 9.64 -18.95
CA VAL A 150 12.17 10.57 -19.18
C VAL A 150 11.53 10.94 -17.85
N GLY A 151 11.31 9.96 -16.97
CA GLY A 151 10.73 10.17 -15.65
C GLY A 151 11.56 11.11 -14.78
N THR A 152 12.89 11.03 -14.83
CA THR A 152 13.77 11.90 -14.05
C THR A 152 13.60 13.38 -14.42
N VAL A 153 13.46 13.68 -15.70
CA VAL A 153 13.26 15.08 -16.16
C VAL A 153 11.89 15.59 -15.71
N VAL A 154 10.83 14.84 -16.02
CA VAL A 154 9.45 15.29 -15.77
C VAL A 154 9.14 15.35 -14.27
N LEU A 155 9.47 14.31 -13.51
CA LEU A 155 9.23 14.29 -12.05
C LEU A 155 10.09 15.32 -11.31
N GLY A 156 11.27 15.65 -11.83
CA GLY A 156 12.13 16.67 -11.24
C GLY A 156 11.45 18.01 -11.12
N GLU A 157 10.80 18.44 -12.19
CA GLU A 157 10.03 19.67 -12.25
C GLU A 157 8.71 19.56 -11.46
N MET A 158 8.00 18.44 -11.63
CA MET A 158 6.74 18.20 -10.89
C MET A 158 6.90 18.27 -9.38
N ILE A 159 7.95 17.66 -8.81
CA ILE A 159 8.17 17.64 -7.36
C ILE A 159 8.53 19.03 -6.85
N GLU A 160 9.38 19.77 -7.59
CA GLU A 160 9.88 21.06 -7.13
C GLU A 160 8.78 22.13 -7.02
N GLY A 161 7.85 22.14 -7.97
CA GLY A 161 6.71 23.06 -8.00
C GLY A 161 5.50 22.64 -7.19
N ALA A 162 5.43 21.38 -6.73
CA ALA A 162 4.23 20.80 -6.18
C ALA A 162 3.83 21.36 -4.80
N ASP A 163 2.56 21.71 -4.67
CA ASP A 163 2.01 22.22 -3.41
C ASP A 163 2.04 21.16 -2.30
N TRP A 164 1.81 19.88 -2.65
CA TRP A 164 1.95 18.77 -1.69
C TRP A 164 3.38 18.65 -1.14
N PHE A 165 4.42 18.97 -1.94
CA PHE A 165 5.81 18.93 -1.46
C PHE A 165 6.13 20.11 -0.53
N LYS A 166 5.58 21.27 -0.83
CA LYS A 166 5.64 22.44 0.07
C LYS A 166 4.93 22.15 1.39
N ALA A 167 3.73 21.55 1.33
CA ALA A 167 2.98 21.15 2.51
C ALA A 167 3.72 20.11 3.35
N PHE A 168 4.26 19.07 2.72
CA PHE A 168 5.11 18.11 3.40
C PHE A 168 6.25 18.80 4.15
N LYS A 169 6.99 19.70 3.51
CA LYS A 169 8.08 20.45 4.16
C LYS A 169 7.61 21.30 5.34
N THR A 170 6.42 21.87 5.27
CA THR A 170 5.85 22.69 6.33
C THR A 170 5.29 21.87 7.48
N GLN A 171 4.69 20.72 7.19
CA GLN A 171 3.98 19.87 8.17
C GLN A 171 4.88 18.81 8.81
N CYS A 172 6.07 18.57 8.28
CA CYS A 172 6.99 17.57 8.82
C CYS A 172 7.66 18.08 10.10
N GLU A 173 7.45 17.38 11.20
CA GLU A 173 7.98 17.68 12.53
C GLU A 173 9.16 16.77 12.89
N LYS A 174 9.88 17.10 13.99
CA LYS A 174 11.13 16.45 14.39
C LYS A 174 11.05 14.92 14.52
N ASP A 175 9.93 14.40 15.04
CA ASP A 175 9.76 12.95 15.29
C ASP A 175 9.03 12.23 14.15
N ASP A 176 8.68 12.97 13.09
CA ASP A 176 8.04 12.40 11.91
C ASP A 176 9.03 11.59 11.09
N ARG A 177 8.47 10.66 10.32
CA ARG A 177 9.23 9.75 9.47
C ARG A 177 8.83 9.89 8.02
N VAL A 178 9.71 9.47 7.15
CA VAL A 178 9.45 9.37 5.70
C VAL A 178 9.57 7.92 5.28
N PHE A 179 8.62 7.43 4.50
CA PHE A 179 8.71 6.12 3.88
C PHE A 179 8.36 6.22 2.39
N ILE A 180 9.20 5.65 1.52
CA ILE A 180 9.01 5.72 0.07
C ILE A 180 8.72 4.32 -0.46
N ILE A 181 7.65 4.19 -1.23
CA ILE A 181 7.23 2.94 -1.87
C ILE A 181 7.35 3.10 -3.39
N SER A 182 8.16 2.27 -4.03
CA SER A 182 8.40 2.35 -5.47
C SER A 182 8.75 0.98 -6.07
N SER A 183 8.69 0.87 -7.39
CA SER A 183 9.29 -0.24 -8.14
C SER A 183 10.60 0.20 -8.79
N ILE A 184 11.56 -0.72 -8.89
CA ILE A 184 12.87 -0.45 -9.52
C ILE A 184 12.87 -0.67 -11.04
N PHE A 185 11.89 -1.38 -11.57
CA PHE A 185 11.82 -1.80 -12.98
C PHE A 185 10.86 -0.94 -13.83
N GLY A 186 9.98 -0.16 -13.19
CA GLY A 186 9.07 0.76 -13.86
C GLY A 186 9.72 2.11 -14.21
N GLY A 187 9.05 2.90 -15.04
CA GLY A 187 9.52 4.24 -15.41
C GLY A 187 9.41 5.24 -14.25
N THR A 188 8.22 5.34 -13.65
CA THR A 188 7.90 6.31 -12.59
C THR A 188 8.59 5.96 -11.28
N GLY A 189 8.51 4.71 -10.85
CA GLY A 189 9.11 4.27 -9.57
C GLY A 189 10.62 4.39 -9.57
N ALA A 190 11.28 3.86 -10.62
CA ALA A 190 12.74 3.84 -10.72
C ALA A 190 13.39 5.23 -10.82
N SER A 191 12.69 6.21 -11.38
CA SER A 191 13.15 7.61 -11.43
C SER A 191 12.72 8.41 -10.20
N GLY A 192 11.49 8.21 -9.73
CA GLY A 192 10.89 9.04 -8.69
C GLY A 192 11.50 8.83 -7.31
N TYR A 193 11.85 7.59 -6.95
CA TYR A 193 12.42 7.32 -5.63
C TYR A 193 13.75 8.06 -5.40
N PRO A 194 14.81 7.86 -6.20
CA PRO A 194 16.08 8.55 -5.94
C PRO A 194 15.95 10.06 -6.07
N LEU A 195 15.06 10.53 -6.93
CA LEU A 195 14.85 11.96 -7.14
C LEU A 195 14.16 12.62 -5.94
N LEU A 196 13.07 12.02 -5.45
CA LEU A 196 12.35 12.50 -4.27
C LEU A 196 13.27 12.49 -3.03
N GLU A 197 14.00 11.40 -2.82
CA GLU A 197 14.95 11.30 -1.74
C GLU A 197 16.01 12.41 -1.81
N LYS A 198 16.59 12.63 -2.99
CA LYS A 198 17.56 13.72 -3.22
C LYS A 198 16.98 15.10 -2.88
N LYS A 199 15.71 15.36 -3.25
CA LYS A 199 15.04 16.63 -2.92
C LYS A 199 14.81 16.77 -1.40
N ILE A 200 14.42 15.69 -0.71
CA ILE A 200 14.23 15.68 0.75
C ILE A 200 15.58 15.88 1.46
N ARG A 201 16.60 15.10 1.11
CA ARG A 201 17.94 15.21 1.71
C ARG A 201 18.66 16.52 1.35
N GLY A 202 18.30 17.13 0.23
CA GLY A 202 18.78 18.42 -0.22
C GLY A 202 18.07 19.63 0.37
N ALA A 203 17.06 19.48 1.22
CA ALA A 203 16.31 20.58 1.83
C ALA A 203 17.15 21.33 2.87
N ALA A 204 18.13 22.14 2.41
CA ALA A 204 19.05 22.88 3.27
C ALA A 204 18.33 23.93 4.12
N ASP A 205 17.21 24.45 3.63
CA ASP A 205 16.32 25.40 4.29
C ASP A 205 15.46 24.77 5.40
N ASN A 206 15.36 23.43 5.45
CA ASN A 206 14.56 22.72 6.44
C ASN A 206 15.31 21.50 7.02
N PRO A 207 16.09 21.70 8.11
CA PRO A 207 16.85 20.62 8.75
C PRO A 207 16.00 19.47 9.28
N THR A 208 14.75 19.74 9.66
CA THR A 208 13.81 18.70 10.13
C THR A 208 13.51 17.69 9.01
N VAL A 209 13.13 18.21 7.84
CA VAL A 209 12.86 17.38 6.64
C VAL A 209 14.14 16.68 6.18
N LYS A 210 15.26 17.41 6.06
CA LYS A 210 16.54 16.85 5.64
C LYS A 210 16.98 15.67 6.48
N ASN A 211 16.78 15.75 7.80
CA ASN A 211 17.25 14.77 8.77
C ASN A 211 16.15 13.78 9.22
N ALA A 212 14.96 13.81 8.63
CA ALA A 212 13.91 12.85 8.97
C ALA A 212 14.41 11.40 8.82
N LEU A 213 14.03 10.51 9.73
CA LEU A 213 14.31 9.09 9.60
C LEU A 213 13.58 8.57 8.37
N MET A 214 14.33 8.00 7.42
CA MET A 214 13.82 7.64 6.11
C MET A 214 13.97 6.14 5.82
N GLY A 215 12.85 5.49 5.53
CA GLY A 215 12.81 4.15 4.97
C GLY A 215 12.34 4.18 3.51
N ALA A 216 12.69 3.16 2.77
CA ALA A 216 12.14 2.95 1.44
C ALA A 216 11.97 1.46 1.17
N VAL A 217 10.91 1.07 0.48
CA VAL A 217 10.79 -0.24 -0.13
C VAL A 217 10.83 -0.12 -1.64
N THR A 218 11.74 -0.87 -2.23
CA THR A 218 11.92 -0.98 -3.67
C THR A 218 11.47 -2.36 -4.11
N VAL A 219 10.38 -2.40 -4.89
CA VAL A 219 9.82 -3.65 -5.40
C VAL A 219 10.59 -4.04 -6.66
N LEU A 220 11.16 -5.24 -6.62
CA LEU A 220 11.82 -5.89 -7.77
C LEU A 220 10.75 -6.41 -8.74
N PRO A 221 11.13 -6.80 -9.97
CA PRO A 221 10.18 -7.46 -10.87
C PRO A 221 9.49 -8.64 -10.18
N TYR A 222 8.16 -8.67 -10.22
CA TYR A 222 7.34 -9.70 -9.56
C TYR A 222 6.20 -10.22 -10.45
N TYR A 223 6.10 -9.72 -11.67
CA TYR A 223 5.17 -10.18 -12.69
C TYR A 223 5.79 -10.07 -14.09
N GLY A 224 5.35 -10.95 -15.00
CA GLY A 224 5.59 -10.82 -16.43
C GLY A 224 4.44 -10.10 -17.12
N LEU A 225 4.68 -9.66 -18.34
CA LEU A 225 3.65 -9.13 -19.24
C LEU A 225 3.46 -10.08 -20.42
N LYS A 226 2.25 -10.14 -20.96
CA LYS A 226 2.00 -10.83 -22.23
C LYS A 226 2.85 -10.19 -23.34
N ASP A 227 3.18 -10.98 -24.36
CA ASP A 227 4.04 -10.56 -25.45
C ASP A 227 3.56 -9.25 -26.08
N PRO A 228 4.42 -8.23 -26.18
CA PRO A 228 4.07 -6.94 -26.79
C PRO A 228 3.53 -7.05 -28.22
N THR A 229 3.97 -8.07 -28.97
CA THR A 229 3.50 -8.31 -30.34
C THR A 229 2.02 -8.71 -30.40
N THR A 230 1.51 -9.31 -29.33
CA THR A 230 0.09 -9.74 -29.24
C THR A 230 -0.80 -8.70 -28.62
N THR A 231 -0.25 -7.84 -27.74
CA THR A 231 -1.03 -6.86 -26.98
C THR A 231 -0.92 -5.43 -27.51
N GLY A 232 0.04 -5.17 -28.40
CA GLY A 232 0.34 -3.81 -28.88
C GLY A 232 0.96 -2.91 -27.78
N SER A 233 1.32 -3.48 -26.63
CA SER A 233 1.96 -2.75 -25.53
C SER A 233 3.37 -2.33 -25.88
N ASP A 234 3.75 -1.12 -25.49
CA ASP A 234 5.13 -0.63 -25.65
C ASP A 234 6.09 -1.13 -24.55
N ILE A 235 5.59 -1.85 -23.55
CA ILE A 235 6.35 -2.32 -22.39
C ILE A 235 6.70 -3.80 -22.59
N ASP A 236 8.00 -4.09 -22.54
CA ASP A 236 8.54 -5.45 -22.65
C ASP A 236 9.14 -5.89 -21.30
N SER A 237 8.55 -6.91 -20.70
CA SER A 237 9.02 -7.48 -19.43
C SER A 237 10.38 -8.17 -19.52
N ALA A 238 10.84 -8.59 -20.73
CA ALA A 238 12.17 -9.13 -20.94
C ALA A 238 13.29 -8.15 -20.53
N ASN A 239 13.00 -6.85 -20.59
CA ASN A 239 13.94 -5.80 -20.19
C ASN A 239 13.94 -5.48 -18.70
N PHE A 240 13.01 -6.03 -17.91
CA PHE A 240 12.89 -5.70 -16.49
C PHE A 240 14.15 -6.01 -15.69
N TYR A 241 14.76 -7.17 -15.91
CA TYR A 241 15.99 -7.56 -15.20
C TYR A 241 17.19 -6.68 -15.55
N THR A 242 17.34 -6.31 -16.83
CA THR A 242 18.43 -5.43 -17.27
C THR A 242 18.29 -4.04 -16.65
N LYS A 243 17.08 -3.48 -16.68
CA LYS A 243 16.75 -2.19 -16.04
C LYS A 243 16.97 -2.26 -14.52
N THR A 244 16.55 -3.35 -13.89
CA THR A 244 16.74 -3.57 -12.44
C THR A 244 18.23 -3.57 -12.08
N LYS A 245 19.08 -4.28 -12.82
CA LYS A 245 20.54 -4.30 -12.58
C LYS A 245 21.15 -2.90 -12.69
N ALA A 246 20.79 -2.15 -13.73
CA ALA A 246 21.28 -0.78 -13.92
C ALA A 246 20.81 0.14 -12.78
N ALA A 247 19.53 0.04 -12.37
CA ALA A 247 18.98 0.83 -11.28
C ALA A 247 19.59 0.46 -9.92
N LEU A 248 19.84 -0.82 -9.64
CA LEU A 248 20.53 -1.24 -8.41
C LEU A 248 21.94 -0.64 -8.32
N ALA A 249 22.70 -0.66 -9.41
CA ALA A 249 24.04 -0.05 -9.45
C ALA A 249 23.97 1.48 -9.22
N TYR A 250 22.94 2.14 -9.75
CA TYR A 250 22.69 3.56 -9.50
C TYR A 250 22.31 3.82 -8.04
N TYR A 251 21.39 3.04 -7.47
CA TYR A 251 20.92 3.20 -6.09
C TYR A 251 22.04 2.98 -5.07
N GLN A 252 22.92 2.04 -5.31
CA GLN A 252 24.07 1.76 -4.44
C GLN A 252 24.89 3.03 -4.15
N ASN A 253 25.04 3.89 -5.16
CA ASN A 253 25.88 5.08 -5.07
C ASN A 253 25.11 6.38 -4.78
N THR A 254 23.80 6.42 -5.01
CA THR A 254 23.04 7.68 -4.98
C THR A 254 22.02 7.78 -3.87
N VAL A 255 21.35 6.68 -3.49
CA VAL A 255 20.32 6.73 -2.44
C VAL A 255 20.93 6.73 -1.04
N GLN A 256 20.28 7.47 -0.14
CA GLN A 256 20.74 7.73 1.23
C GLN A 256 19.66 7.42 2.29
N SER A 257 18.66 6.59 1.95
CA SER A 257 17.65 6.13 2.92
C SER A 257 18.33 5.36 4.07
N ASP A 258 17.88 5.58 5.30
CA ASP A 258 18.41 4.92 6.49
C ASP A 258 18.14 3.40 6.44
N TYR A 259 16.95 3.03 5.94
CA TYR A 259 16.52 1.64 5.72
C TYR A 259 16.04 1.46 4.27
N LEU A 260 16.64 0.53 3.55
CA LEU A 260 16.23 0.18 2.19
C LEU A 260 15.82 -1.28 2.12
N TYR A 261 14.52 -1.50 1.89
CA TYR A 261 13.93 -2.81 1.72
C TYR A 261 13.85 -3.18 0.24
N TYR A 262 14.20 -4.41 -0.09
CA TYR A 262 14.01 -5.00 -1.41
C TYR A 262 12.96 -6.09 -1.31
N ALA A 263 11.83 -5.93 -1.98
CA ALA A 263 10.76 -6.91 -2.04
C ALA A 263 10.66 -7.50 -3.44
N GLY A 264 10.58 -8.82 -3.56
CA GLY A 264 10.48 -9.47 -4.86
C GLY A 264 10.53 -10.98 -4.77
N GLU A 265 10.41 -11.63 -5.92
CA GLU A 265 10.60 -13.07 -6.08
C GLU A 265 11.51 -13.37 -7.29
N LYS A 266 12.17 -14.51 -7.27
CA LYS A 266 13.12 -14.91 -8.30
C LYS A 266 12.42 -15.31 -9.58
N THR A 267 11.34 -16.06 -9.50
CA THR A 267 10.55 -16.50 -10.66
C THR A 267 9.27 -15.69 -10.79
N LEU A 268 9.07 -15.06 -11.95
CA LEU A 268 7.87 -14.32 -12.27
C LEU A 268 6.72 -15.30 -12.58
N ARG A 269 5.92 -15.64 -11.57
CA ARG A 269 4.83 -16.62 -11.71
C ARG A 269 3.58 -16.01 -12.32
N GLN A 270 3.30 -14.76 -12.01
CA GLN A 270 2.12 -14.06 -12.49
C GLN A 270 2.42 -13.33 -13.80
N VAL A 271 1.52 -13.43 -14.76
CA VAL A 271 1.57 -12.70 -16.04
C VAL A 271 0.31 -11.87 -16.17
N TYR A 272 0.46 -10.56 -16.34
CA TYR A 272 -0.65 -9.63 -16.50
C TYR A 272 -0.82 -9.19 -17.95
N GLU A 273 -2.06 -8.88 -18.32
CA GLU A 273 -2.33 -8.06 -19.50
C GLU A 273 -2.21 -6.59 -19.11
N ASN A 274 -1.29 -5.90 -19.75
CA ASN A 274 -1.10 -4.48 -19.54
C ASN A 274 -1.47 -3.73 -20.82
N ASP A 275 -2.77 -3.51 -21.02
CA ASP A 275 -3.27 -2.59 -22.03
C ASP A 275 -3.18 -1.16 -21.49
N GLU A 276 -2.91 -0.18 -22.36
CA GLU A 276 -2.83 1.25 -21.98
C GLU A 276 -4.09 1.75 -21.26
N LYS A 277 -5.24 1.12 -21.49
CA LYS A 277 -6.54 1.50 -20.94
C LYS A 277 -7.05 0.60 -19.82
N LYS A 278 -6.54 -0.62 -19.72
CA LYS A 278 -7.02 -1.62 -18.78
C LYS A 278 -5.85 -2.42 -18.25
N GLN A 279 -5.40 -2.04 -17.07
CA GLN A 279 -4.41 -2.82 -16.35
C GLN A 279 -5.17 -3.87 -15.54
N GLU A 280 -4.89 -5.15 -15.76
CA GLU A 280 -5.41 -6.23 -14.91
C GLU A 280 -4.60 -6.28 -13.61
N ASP A 281 -5.04 -5.48 -12.64
CA ASP A 281 -4.30 -5.25 -11.42
C ASP A 281 -4.90 -6.00 -10.24
N THR A 282 -4.90 -7.33 -10.34
CA THR A 282 -5.20 -8.17 -9.19
C THR A 282 -4.08 -8.05 -8.15
N ALA A 283 -4.46 -8.00 -6.87
CA ALA A 283 -3.51 -7.89 -5.77
C ALA A 283 -2.50 -9.06 -5.80
N ASN A 284 -1.24 -8.74 -5.54
CA ASN A 284 -0.15 -9.70 -5.57
C ASN A 284 0.48 -9.86 -4.19
N PHE A 285 0.90 -11.08 -3.86
CA PHE A 285 1.55 -11.36 -2.59
C PHE A 285 2.82 -10.51 -2.35
N ILE A 286 3.58 -10.19 -3.39
CA ILE A 286 4.77 -9.34 -3.27
C ILE A 286 4.41 -7.91 -2.85
N GLU A 287 3.25 -7.41 -3.22
CA GLU A 287 2.75 -6.11 -2.77
C GLU A 287 2.43 -6.13 -1.27
N LEU A 288 1.87 -7.24 -0.77
CA LEU A 288 1.65 -7.46 0.66
C LEU A 288 2.99 -7.53 1.42
N VAL A 289 3.98 -8.24 0.87
CA VAL A 289 5.35 -8.31 1.42
C VAL A 289 5.98 -6.92 1.48
N ALA A 290 5.86 -6.14 0.41
CA ALA A 290 6.36 -4.78 0.36
C ALA A 290 5.65 -3.87 1.39
N ALA A 291 4.33 -4.02 1.57
CA ALA A 291 3.57 -3.31 2.59
C ALA A 291 4.08 -3.60 4.01
N SER A 292 4.50 -4.83 4.28
CA SER A 292 5.05 -5.22 5.60
C SER A 292 6.30 -4.43 5.99
N ALA A 293 7.04 -3.93 5.01
CA ALA A 293 8.25 -3.15 5.25
C ALA A 293 7.97 -1.82 5.98
N LEU A 294 6.82 -1.18 5.72
CA LEU A 294 6.41 0.01 6.45
C LEU A 294 6.24 -0.28 7.95
N PHE A 295 5.51 -1.33 8.28
CA PHE A 295 5.24 -1.68 9.68
C PHE A 295 6.51 -2.11 10.44
N ASP A 296 7.45 -2.79 9.77
CA ASP A 296 8.77 -3.08 10.32
C ASP A 296 9.58 -1.79 10.54
N PHE A 297 9.61 -0.89 9.54
CA PHE A 297 10.29 0.39 9.64
C PHE A 297 9.78 1.27 10.79
N LEU A 298 8.48 1.26 11.06
CA LEU A 298 7.89 2.05 12.14
C LEU A 298 8.30 1.58 13.54
N LYS A 299 8.81 0.36 13.68
CA LYS A 299 9.34 -0.19 14.93
C LYS A 299 10.86 0.07 15.11
N ARG A 300 11.55 0.54 14.06
CA ARG A 300 13.02 0.68 14.07
C ARG A 300 13.46 2.05 14.56
N GLU A 301 14.64 2.07 15.20
CA GLU A 301 15.34 3.29 15.58
C GLU A 301 16.31 3.72 14.49
N ARG A 302 16.89 4.92 14.61
CA ARG A 302 17.89 5.41 13.65
C ARG A 302 19.15 4.54 13.71
N PRO A 303 19.59 3.97 12.59
CA PRO A 303 20.77 3.11 12.57
C PRO A 303 22.07 3.96 12.50
N ASP A 304 23.17 3.42 12.97
CA ASP A 304 24.51 4.03 12.82
C ASP A 304 24.97 4.04 11.36
N LYS A 305 24.56 3.04 10.60
CA LYS A 305 24.84 2.88 9.17
C LYS A 305 23.59 2.45 8.43
N ARG A 306 23.47 2.85 7.17
CA ARG A 306 22.39 2.41 6.28
C ARG A 306 22.21 0.90 6.33
N GLN A 307 20.96 0.46 6.41
CA GLN A 307 20.57 -0.94 6.45
C GLN A 307 19.91 -1.35 5.14
N TYR A 308 20.34 -2.46 4.59
CA TYR A 308 19.72 -3.13 3.45
C TYR A 308 18.99 -4.37 3.93
N LEU A 309 17.71 -4.46 3.65
CA LEU A 309 16.82 -5.50 4.14
C LEU A 309 16.13 -6.19 2.97
N THR A 310 16.32 -7.49 2.85
CA THR A 310 15.71 -8.27 1.76
C THR A 310 14.42 -8.91 2.25
N ARG A 311 13.38 -8.81 1.42
CA ARG A 311 12.10 -9.48 1.54
C ARG A 311 11.86 -10.30 0.27
N ALA A 312 12.85 -11.10 -0.11
CA ALA A 312 12.80 -11.92 -1.31
C ALA A 312 12.23 -13.31 -1.01
N ILE A 313 11.57 -13.87 -2.00
CA ILE A 313 11.03 -15.22 -1.99
C ILE A 313 11.91 -16.08 -2.86
N ASP A 314 12.44 -17.18 -2.29
CA ASP A 314 13.27 -18.13 -3.03
C ASP A 314 12.39 -19.20 -3.71
N ASP A 315 12.82 -19.66 -4.90
CA ASP A 315 12.08 -20.62 -5.71
C ASP A 315 12.09 -22.05 -5.17
N ASP A 316 13.12 -22.37 -4.38
CA ASP A 316 13.32 -23.72 -3.83
C ASP A 316 12.32 -24.09 -2.74
N VAL A 317 11.42 -23.17 -2.43
CA VAL A 317 10.38 -23.36 -1.38
C VAL A 317 9.04 -23.57 -2.06
N GLU A 318 8.61 -24.84 -2.17
CA GLU A 318 7.27 -25.20 -2.65
C GLU A 318 6.16 -24.58 -1.81
N SER A 319 6.45 -24.36 -0.54
CA SER A 319 5.62 -23.58 0.39
C SER A 319 6.52 -22.57 1.08
N LEU A 320 6.22 -21.30 0.94
CA LEU A 320 6.91 -20.28 1.70
C LEU A 320 6.74 -20.52 3.19
N ASP A 321 7.80 -21.00 3.80
CA ASP A 321 7.99 -20.79 5.21
C ASP A 321 8.38 -19.32 5.39
N LEU A 322 7.41 -18.52 5.79
CA LEU A 322 7.54 -17.08 5.95
C LEU A 322 8.39 -16.71 7.18
N VAL A 323 9.04 -17.67 7.81
CA VAL A 323 10.10 -17.43 8.81
C VAL A 323 11.18 -16.52 8.22
N SER A 324 11.45 -16.64 6.91
CA SER A 324 12.36 -15.75 6.19
C SER A 324 11.90 -14.29 6.14
N MET A 325 10.61 -14.01 6.31
CA MET A 325 10.06 -12.64 6.35
C MET A 325 10.19 -11.97 7.73
N GLY A 326 10.75 -12.66 8.71
CA GLY A 326 10.93 -12.15 10.07
C GLY A 326 9.66 -12.19 10.93
N SER A 327 9.77 -11.71 12.15
CA SER A 327 8.73 -11.82 13.19
C SER A 327 7.38 -11.16 12.85
N GLY A 328 7.35 -10.21 11.91
CA GLY A 328 6.12 -9.52 11.51
C GLY A 328 5.16 -10.35 10.67
N TYR A 329 5.59 -11.49 10.16
CA TYR A 329 4.74 -12.32 9.30
C TYR A 329 3.57 -12.96 10.03
N LYS A 330 3.79 -13.50 11.20
CA LYS A 330 2.71 -14.06 12.02
C LYS A 330 1.63 -13.01 12.31
N ASP A 331 2.04 -11.76 12.51
CA ASP A 331 1.13 -10.65 12.72
C ASP A 331 0.27 -10.39 11.47
N ILE A 332 0.87 -10.43 10.27
CA ILE A 332 0.15 -10.22 9.00
C ILE A 332 -0.88 -11.32 8.79
N VAL A 333 -0.47 -12.58 8.89
CA VAL A 333 -1.38 -13.73 8.74
C VAL A 333 -2.54 -13.64 9.71
N LYS A 334 -2.22 -13.35 10.97
CA LYS A 334 -3.23 -13.20 12.01
C LYS A 334 -4.19 -12.06 11.72
N CYS A 335 -3.70 -10.85 11.42
CA CYS A 335 -4.55 -9.70 11.14
C CYS A 335 -5.49 -9.95 9.95
N VAL A 336 -4.98 -10.53 8.86
CA VAL A 336 -5.80 -10.84 7.68
C VAL A 336 -6.85 -11.89 8.01
N ALA A 337 -6.48 -12.96 8.73
CA ALA A 337 -7.42 -13.97 9.16
C ALA A 337 -8.50 -13.40 10.11
N ASP A 338 -8.09 -12.59 11.08
CA ASP A 338 -9.00 -11.95 12.05
C ASP A 338 -10.02 -11.06 11.31
N TYR A 339 -9.59 -10.31 10.29
CA TYR A 339 -10.50 -9.47 9.52
C TYR A 339 -11.48 -10.29 8.65
N MET A 340 -11.02 -11.40 8.08
CA MET A 340 -11.89 -12.30 7.33
C MET A 340 -12.95 -12.97 8.23
N ILE A 341 -12.59 -13.29 9.46
CA ILE A 341 -13.55 -13.75 10.47
C ILE A 341 -14.54 -12.64 10.84
N LEU A 342 -14.07 -11.40 11.01
CA LEU A 342 -14.94 -10.23 11.21
C LEU A 342 -15.96 -10.07 10.08
N ARG A 343 -15.52 -10.19 8.83
CA ARG A 343 -16.40 -10.11 7.66
C ARG A 343 -17.49 -11.20 7.72
N THR A 344 -17.10 -12.44 7.95
CA THR A 344 -18.05 -13.55 8.10
C THR A 344 -19.08 -13.26 9.19
N PHE A 345 -18.62 -12.72 10.32
CA PHE A 345 -19.49 -12.30 11.41
C PHE A 345 -20.49 -11.23 10.99
N ILE A 346 -20.02 -10.16 10.34
CA ILE A 346 -20.86 -9.04 9.88
C ILE A 346 -21.94 -9.53 8.90
N GLN A 347 -21.60 -10.39 7.96
CA GLN A 347 -22.54 -10.92 6.97
C GLN A 347 -23.67 -11.75 7.60
N ASN A 348 -23.41 -12.41 8.71
CA ASN A 348 -24.38 -13.26 9.39
C ASN A 348 -25.19 -12.54 10.47
N LEU A 349 -24.81 -11.30 10.86
CA LEU A 349 -25.52 -10.53 11.89
C LEU A 349 -27.00 -10.26 11.61
N PRO A 350 -27.46 -10.08 10.36
CA PRO A 350 -28.87 -9.90 10.05
C PRO A 350 -29.72 -11.15 10.32
N ASN A 351 -29.09 -12.31 10.42
CA ASN A 351 -29.81 -13.56 10.65
C ASN A 351 -30.36 -13.64 12.08
N GLU A 352 -31.65 -13.96 12.22
CA GLU A 352 -32.37 -13.97 13.51
C GLU A 352 -31.78 -14.95 14.55
N ASN A 353 -31.07 -15.96 14.09
CA ASN A 353 -30.42 -16.96 14.95
C ASN A 353 -29.24 -16.39 15.77
N PHE A 354 -28.79 -15.16 15.52
CA PHE A 354 -27.74 -14.45 16.26
C PHE A 354 -28.24 -13.47 17.32
N PHE A 355 -29.46 -13.67 17.78
CA PHE A 355 -30.15 -12.86 18.78
C PHE A 355 -29.44 -12.61 20.13
N PRO A 356 -28.55 -13.48 20.66
CA PRO A 356 -27.89 -13.22 21.94
C PRO A 356 -27.08 -11.93 21.99
N LEU A 357 -26.52 -11.51 20.83
CA LEU A 357 -25.78 -10.26 20.73
C LEU A 357 -26.67 -9.02 20.76
N LYS A 358 -27.88 -9.11 20.21
CA LYS A 358 -28.85 -8.00 20.18
C LYS A 358 -29.37 -7.65 21.58
N LYS A 359 -29.70 -8.68 22.38
CA LYS A 359 -30.46 -8.49 23.63
C LYS A 359 -29.60 -7.97 24.80
N ASN A 360 -28.32 -8.34 24.83
CA ASN A 360 -27.50 -8.09 26.02
C ASN A 360 -26.55 -6.88 25.87
N ARG A 361 -26.47 -6.22 24.71
CA ARG A 361 -25.44 -5.23 24.42
C ARG A 361 -25.91 -3.95 23.76
N GLY A 362 -27.23 -3.76 23.60
CA GLY A 362 -27.79 -2.55 22.99
C GLY A 362 -27.50 -2.39 21.49
N LEU A 363 -27.04 -3.47 20.83
CA LEU A 363 -26.84 -3.52 19.38
C LEU A 363 -28.14 -4.06 18.76
N ASP A 364 -29.06 -3.19 18.48
CA ASP A 364 -30.37 -3.49 17.91
C ASP A 364 -30.42 -3.30 16.38
N GLY A 365 -31.57 -3.52 15.79
CA GLY A 365 -31.74 -3.36 14.35
C GLY A 365 -31.49 -1.93 13.82
N SER A 366 -31.57 -0.90 14.67
CA SER A 366 -31.25 0.47 14.29
C SER A 366 -29.74 0.67 14.15
N PHE A 367 -28.94 0.07 15.01
CA PHE A 367 -27.49 0.09 14.93
C PHE A 367 -26.97 -0.49 13.60
N TYR A 368 -27.53 -1.61 13.15
CA TYR A 368 -27.12 -2.23 11.90
C TYR A 368 -27.53 -1.45 10.64
N LYS A 369 -28.43 -0.50 10.78
CA LYS A 369 -28.83 0.44 9.72
C LYS A 369 -28.11 1.78 9.78
N ASP A 370 -27.33 2.01 10.83
CA ASP A 370 -26.55 3.23 11.00
C ASP A 370 -25.50 3.39 9.88
N ALA A 371 -25.25 4.62 9.47
CA ALA A 371 -24.32 4.95 8.39
C ALA A 371 -22.90 4.41 8.67
N ALA A 372 -22.43 4.52 9.90
CA ALA A 372 -21.11 4.02 10.31
C ALA A 372 -20.98 2.50 10.12
N PHE A 373 -22.02 1.75 10.52
CA PHE A 373 -22.04 0.31 10.34
C PHE A 373 -22.12 -0.07 8.86
N GLN A 374 -22.92 0.64 8.06
CA GLN A 374 -23.03 0.42 6.63
C GLN A 374 -21.73 0.75 5.89
N SER A 375 -20.96 1.74 6.34
CA SER A 375 -19.61 2.02 5.81
C SER A 375 -18.65 0.86 6.10
N LEU A 376 -18.72 0.27 7.29
CA LEU A 376 -17.95 -0.93 7.63
C LEU A 376 -18.33 -2.11 6.72
N VAL A 377 -19.62 -2.36 6.48
CA VAL A 377 -20.10 -3.42 5.57
C VAL A 377 -19.49 -3.25 4.18
N ARG A 378 -19.61 -2.04 3.60
CA ARG A 378 -19.03 -1.75 2.27
C ARG A 378 -17.51 -1.94 2.24
N PHE A 379 -16.82 -1.58 3.31
CA PHE A 379 -15.38 -1.79 3.40
C PHE A 379 -15.02 -3.27 3.49
N THR A 380 -15.79 -4.08 4.20
CA THR A 380 -15.56 -5.54 4.25
C THR A 380 -15.69 -6.21 2.89
N ASP A 381 -16.53 -5.69 2.00
CA ASP A 381 -16.64 -6.19 0.63
C ASP A 381 -15.42 -5.80 -0.22
N LYS A 382 -14.92 -4.56 -0.10
CA LYS A 382 -13.64 -4.13 -0.72
C LYS A 382 -12.47 -4.99 -0.21
N TYR A 383 -12.46 -5.28 1.09
CA TYR A 383 -11.44 -6.14 1.70
C TYR A 383 -11.49 -7.57 1.17
N TYR A 384 -12.70 -8.13 1.04
CA TYR A 384 -12.89 -9.47 0.49
C TYR A 384 -12.47 -9.57 -0.98
N GLN A 385 -12.73 -8.54 -1.76
CA GLN A 385 -12.24 -8.48 -3.14
C GLN A 385 -10.70 -8.56 -3.18
N TRP A 386 -10.01 -7.72 -2.40
CA TRP A 386 -8.55 -7.74 -2.28
C TRP A 386 -8.03 -9.11 -1.79
N TYR A 387 -8.67 -9.68 -0.79
CA TYR A 387 -8.33 -11.01 -0.26
C TYR A 387 -8.52 -12.10 -1.32
N SER A 388 -9.62 -12.06 -2.08
CA SER A 388 -9.90 -13.02 -3.14
C SER A 388 -8.88 -12.93 -4.27
N GLU A 389 -8.46 -11.72 -4.64
CA GLU A 389 -7.39 -11.48 -5.60
C GLU A 389 -6.08 -12.14 -5.15
N LEU A 390 -5.70 -11.96 -3.88
CA LEU A 390 -4.51 -12.61 -3.29
C LEU A 390 -4.63 -14.13 -3.24
N SER A 391 -5.80 -14.66 -2.89
CA SER A 391 -6.04 -16.10 -2.75
C SER A 391 -6.08 -16.82 -4.09
N THR A 392 -6.44 -16.13 -5.18
CA THR A 392 -6.53 -16.70 -6.54
C THR A 392 -5.31 -16.41 -7.40
N ASN A 393 -4.37 -15.61 -6.93
CA ASN A 393 -3.12 -15.35 -7.62
C ASN A 393 -2.25 -16.62 -7.68
N LYS A 394 -1.34 -16.74 -8.65
CA LYS A 394 -0.43 -17.89 -8.74
C LYS A 394 0.47 -18.05 -7.52
N ARG A 395 0.89 -16.95 -6.89
CA ARG A 395 1.47 -16.94 -5.56
C ARG A 395 0.34 -16.66 -4.55
N ALA A 396 -0.52 -17.64 -4.36
CA ALA A 396 -1.71 -17.50 -3.53
C ALA A 396 -1.34 -17.26 -2.05
N PHE A 397 -2.02 -16.29 -1.45
CA PHE A 397 -1.97 -16.02 -0.02
C PHE A 397 -3.40 -16.10 0.55
N ALA A 398 -3.63 -17.08 1.41
CA ALA A 398 -4.92 -17.27 2.04
C ALA A 398 -4.75 -17.83 3.45
N PRO A 399 -4.75 -16.99 4.49
CA PRO A 399 -4.70 -17.44 5.88
C PRO A 399 -5.84 -18.35 6.30
N LEU A 400 -7.00 -18.24 5.64
CA LEU A 400 -8.10 -19.17 5.76
C LEU A 400 -8.10 -20.09 4.53
N HIS A 401 -7.92 -21.40 4.75
CA HIS A 401 -7.88 -22.37 3.67
C HIS A 401 -9.25 -22.60 3.05
N TYR A 402 -9.32 -22.47 1.71
CA TYR A 402 -10.42 -22.94 0.90
C TYR A 402 -9.90 -24.08 0.01
N ASP A 403 -10.72 -25.08 -0.29
CA ASP A 403 -10.29 -26.29 -1.02
C ASP A 403 -9.64 -26.04 -2.37
N ASN A 404 -10.00 -24.96 -3.04
CA ASN A 404 -9.45 -24.57 -4.35
C ASN A 404 -7.97 -24.16 -4.29
N ILE A 405 -7.45 -23.78 -3.13
CA ILE A 405 -6.05 -23.32 -2.96
C ILE A 405 -5.08 -24.50 -3.09
N LYS A 406 -5.51 -25.70 -2.77
CA LYS A 406 -4.71 -26.93 -2.89
C LYS A 406 -4.27 -27.24 -4.33
N GLN A 407 -4.88 -26.58 -5.33
CA GLN A 407 -4.60 -26.81 -6.76
C GLN A 407 -3.68 -25.74 -7.35
N MET A 408 -3.20 -24.77 -6.55
CA MET A 408 -2.40 -23.65 -7.04
C MET A 408 -0.91 -23.88 -6.81
N ASP A 409 -0.13 -23.67 -7.85
CA ASP A 409 1.34 -23.70 -7.76
C ASP A 409 1.86 -22.54 -6.90
N GLY A 410 2.70 -22.84 -5.90
CA GLY A 410 3.45 -21.85 -5.16
C GLY A 410 2.63 -20.99 -4.19
N TRP A 411 1.55 -21.53 -3.63
CA TRP A 411 0.83 -20.85 -2.58
C TRP A 411 1.66 -20.70 -1.29
N VAL A 412 1.36 -19.67 -0.54
CA VAL A 412 1.99 -19.39 0.74
C VAL A 412 1.30 -20.19 1.81
N LYS A 413 2.00 -21.13 2.47
CA LYS A 413 1.45 -21.81 3.66
C LYS A 413 1.15 -20.77 4.72
N SER A 414 -0.13 -20.60 4.97
CA SER A 414 -0.61 -19.91 6.15
C SER A 414 -0.58 -20.85 7.35
N ILE A 415 -0.57 -20.29 8.53
CA ILE A 415 -0.80 -21.03 9.77
C ILE A 415 -2.16 -21.71 9.63
N ASP A 416 -2.24 -22.99 9.99
CA ASP A 416 -3.40 -23.88 9.79
C ASP A 416 -4.72 -23.34 10.37
N LEU A 417 -5.29 -22.36 9.69
CA LEU A 417 -6.68 -21.98 9.85
C LEU A 417 -7.46 -22.67 8.76
N GLU A 418 -7.85 -23.93 8.99
CA GLU A 418 -8.77 -24.61 8.08
C GLU A 418 -10.05 -23.80 7.97
N ALA A 419 -10.50 -23.55 6.73
CA ALA A 419 -11.84 -23.04 6.50
C ALA A 419 -12.84 -24.08 6.99
N LYS A 420 -13.44 -23.76 8.11
CA LYS A 420 -14.62 -24.49 8.61
C LYS A 420 -15.85 -23.71 8.14
N ASP A 421 -16.99 -24.39 8.17
CA ASP A 421 -18.29 -23.78 7.94
C ASP A 421 -18.37 -22.41 8.63
N ASP A 422 -18.89 -21.39 7.94
CA ASP A 422 -19.04 -20.04 8.45
C ASP A 422 -19.73 -19.98 9.82
N SER A 423 -20.68 -20.90 10.06
CA SER A 423 -21.34 -21.07 11.33
C SER A 423 -20.38 -21.41 12.49
N TYR A 424 -19.28 -22.10 12.20
CA TYR A 424 -18.29 -22.47 13.22
C TYR A 424 -17.58 -21.25 13.83
N TYR A 425 -17.08 -20.36 12.99
CA TYR A 425 -16.40 -19.15 13.44
C TYR A 425 -17.33 -18.25 14.24
N LEU A 426 -18.56 -18.15 13.76
CA LEU A 426 -19.60 -17.36 14.38
C LEU A 426 -20.00 -17.89 15.76
N LEU A 427 -20.16 -19.20 15.89
CA LEU A 427 -20.45 -19.85 17.18
C LEU A 427 -19.30 -19.60 18.19
N ARG A 428 -18.05 -19.71 17.74
CA ARG A 428 -16.86 -19.46 18.58
C ARG A 428 -16.76 -18.00 19.02
N MET A 429 -17.11 -17.06 18.15
CA MET A 429 -17.18 -15.65 18.51
C MET A 429 -18.28 -15.38 19.56
N ILE A 430 -19.45 -16.00 19.42
CA ILE A 430 -20.53 -15.89 20.40
C ILE A 430 -20.08 -16.45 21.74
N GLU A 431 -19.45 -17.63 21.79
CA GLU A 431 -18.89 -18.23 23.00
C GLU A 431 -17.85 -17.32 23.66
N ALA A 432 -16.91 -16.79 22.87
CA ALA A 432 -15.87 -15.89 23.37
C ALA A 432 -16.45 -14.54 23.88
N SER A 433 -17.63 -14.15 23.39
CA SER A 433 -18.32 -12.93 23.79
C SER A 433 -19.06 -13.06 25.13
N ASN A 434 -19.31 -14.27 25.60
CA ASN A 434 -19.99 -14.50 26.87
C ASN A 434 -19.11 -13.98 28.01
N GLY A 435 -19.56 -12.94 28.70
CA GLY A 435 -18.83 -12.29 29.78
C GLY A 435 -18.09 -11.00 29.41
N TYR A 436 -18.08 -10.60 28.13
CA TYR A 436 -17.51 -9.33 27.72
C TYR A 436 -18.32 -8.15 28.29
N LYS A 437 -17.64 -7.27 29.02
CA LYS A 437 -18.21 -6.05 29.56
C LYS A 437 -17.56 -4.86 28.84
N ALA A 438 -18.34 -4.09 28.09
CA ALA A 438 -17.83 -2.86 27.49
C ALA A 438 -17.46 -1.84 28.55
N LYS A 439 -16.33 -1.19 28.38
CA LYS A 439 -15.88 -0.10 29.24
C LYS A 439 -16.52 1.23 28.85
N ASP A 440 -16.95 1.38 27.62
CA ASP A 440 -17.60 2.59 27.11
C ASP A 440 -18.75 2.22 26.16
N HIS A 441 -19.97 2.59 26.54
CA HIS A 441 -21.18 2.35 25.78
C HIS A 441 -21.68 3.59 25.03
N SER A 442 -21.03 4.74 25.18
CA SER A 442 -21.48 6.01 24.59
C SER A 442 -21.37 5.99 23.05
N ASN A 443 -20.37 5.28 22.52
CA ASN A 443 -20.21 5.04 21.09
C ASN A 443 -20.43 3.55 20.77
N LYS A 444 -21.63 3.20 20.28
CA LYS A 444 -22.00 1.82 19.95
C LYS A 444 -21.12 1.23 18.86
N PHE A 445 -20.67 2.03 17.89
CA PHE A 445 -19.84 1.57 16.80
C PHE A 445 -18.44 1.18 17.28
N ARG A 446 -17.81 2.03 18.10
CA ARG A 446 -16.55 1.72 18.77
C ARG A 446 -16.67 0.47 19.64
N PHE A 447 -17.75 0.39 20.43
CA PHE A 447 -18.02 -0.80 21.24
C PHE A 447 -18.08 -2.08 20.39
N PHE A 448 -18.79 -2.02 19.24
CA PHE A 448 -18.89 -3.16 18.33
C PHE A 448 -17.52 -3.59 17.81
N LEU A 449 -16.69 -2.65 17.31
CA LEU A 449 -15.35 -2.97 16.79
C LEU A 449 -14.45 -3.57 17.86
N GLN A 450 -14.43 -3.00 19.07
CA GLN A 450 -13.63 -3.51 20.19
C GLN A 450 -14.09 -4.90 20.61
N PHE A 451 -15.40 -5.07 20.76
CA PHE A 451 -15.99 -6.35 21.10
C PHE A 451 -15.65 -7.44 20.06
N ALA A 452 -15.83 -7.12 18.79
CA ALA A 452 -15.54 -8.07 17.71
C ALA A 452 -14.04 -8.43 17.69
N TYR A 453 -13.16 -7.44 17.84
CA TYR A 453 -11.73 -7.67 17.89
C TYR A 453 -11.32 -8.55 19.07
N ASP A 454 -11.78 -8.25 20.29
CA ASP A 454 -11.43 -9.02 21.48
C ASP A 454 -11.90 -10.48 21.37
N ALA A 455 -13.11 -10.69 20.85
CA ALA A 455 -13.65 -12.02 20.66
C ALA A 455 -12.84 -12.83 19.64
N ILE A 456 -12.53 -12.23 18.47
CA ILE A 456 -11.76 -12.86 17.41
C ILE A 456 -10.32 -13.12 17.86
N ASN A 457 -9.67 -12.12 18.45
CA ASN A 457 -8.29 -12.20 18.93
C ASN A 457 -8.11 -13.29 20.00
N ASN A 458 -9.08 -13.43 20.92
CA ASN A 458 -9.07 -14.49 21.91
C ASN A 458 -9.24 -15.89 21.29
N TYR A 459 -10.00 -15.97 20.22
CA TYR A 459 -10.17 -17.22 19.47
C TYR A 459 -8.90 -17.57 18.69
N THR A 460 -8.38 -16.65 17.85
CA THR A 460 -7.23 -16.91 16.98
C THR A 460 -5.95 -17.15 17.77
N LYS A 461 -5.73 -16.47 18.90
CA LYS A 461 -4.60 -16.78 19.80
C LYS A 461 -4.59 -18.22 20.33
N LYS A 462 -5.73 -18.89 20.43
CA LYS A 462 -5.80 -20.28 20.87
C LYS A 462 -5.40 -21.26 19.78
N ILE A 463 -5.70 -20.95 18.53
CA ILE A 463 -5.48 -21.84 17.40
C ILE A 463 -4.15 -21.59 16.67
N MET A 464 -3.54 -20.41 16.86
CA MET A 464 -2.26 -20.04 16.26
C MET A 464 -1.05 -20.30 17.18
N LYS A 465 -1.20 -21.15 18.16
CA LYS A 465 -0.08 -21.62 19.01
C LYS A 465 0.82 -22.58 18.22
#